data_069bbb8554a507440845a890e2e79269
#
_entry.id   069bbb8554a507440845a890e2e79269
#
_cell.length_a   1.000
_cell.length_b   1.000
_cell.length_c   1.000
_cell.angle_alpha   90.00
_cell.angle_beta   90.00
_cell.angle_gamma   90.00
#
_symmetry.space_group_name_H-M   'P 1'
#
loop_
_entity.id
_entity.type
_entity.pdbx_description
1 polymer ?
#
loop_
_entity_poly.entity_id
_entity_poly.type
_entity_poly.pdbx_seq_one_letter_code
_entity_poly.pdbx_strand_id
1 'polypeptide(L)'
;MIELYYIELNTKGRDEIINISDELRNILSKSNITNGNILVFVPGSTGALSTLEYEPGLIKDVPELMEKIIPENRHYHHNDTWHDGNGYSHLRATLIGPSLIIPFEKKMLILGTWQQVVFLEFDNKPHHRRIAVQIMGE
;
A
#
# COMPACT_ATOMS: atom_id res chain seq x y z
N MET A 1 18.61 -16.31 -2.73
CA MET A 1 18.85 -15.13 -3.60
C MET A 1 17.92 -14.02 -3.17
N ILE A 2 18.37 -12.79 -3.24
CA ILE A 2 17.57 -11.60 -2.90
C ILE A 2 17.71 -10.60 -4.05
N GLU A 3 16.58 -10.07 -4.51
CA GLU A 3 16.54 -9.02 -5.52
C GLU A 3 15.67 -7.88 -5.02
N LEU A 4 16.06 -6.64 -5.27
CA LEU A 4 15.33 -5.43 -4.84
C LEU A 4 14.91 -4.62 -6.06
N TYR A 5 13.63 -4.28 -6.11
CA TYR A 5 13.01 -3.44 -7.14
C TYR A 5 12.22 -2.33 -6.48
N TYR A 6 11.76 -1.37 -7.26
CA TYR A 6 10.88 -0.30 -6.79
C TYR A 6 9.72 -0.08 -7.76
N ILE A 7 8.56 0.26 -7.19
CA ILE A 7 7.41 0.75 -7.93
C ILE A 7 7.28 2.24 -7.63
N GLU A 8 7.19 3.06 -8.64
CA GLU A 8 7.00 4.50 -8.48
C GLU A 8 5.56 4.88 -8.81
N LEU A 9 4.92 5.62 -7.90
CA LEU A 9 3.54 6.06 -8.02
C LEU A 9 3.45 7.56 -7.79
N ASN A 10 2.68 8.24 -8.65
CA ASN A 10 2.25 9.61 -8.41
C ASN A 10 0.82 9.57 -7.87
N THR A 11 0.64 9.97 -6.62
CA THR A 11 -0.65 9.90 -5.94
C THR A 11 -1.33 11.26 -5.90
N LYS A 12 -2.65 11.26 -5.72
CA LYS A 12 -3.46 12.47 -5.58
C LYS A 12 -3.68 12.87 -4.12
N GLY A 13 -3.58 11.89 -3.22
CA GLY A 13 -3.91 12.08 -1.80
C GLY A 13 -5.32 11.63 -1.47
N ARG A 14 -5.71 11.81 -0.20
CA ARG A 14 -7.08 11.64 0.30
C ARG A 14 -7.76 10.32 -0.08
N ASP A 15 -7.22 9.23 0.49
CA ASP A 15 -7.80 7.88 0.39
C ASP A 15 -7.80 7.31 -1.04
N GLU A 16 -6.91 7.75 -1.89
CA GLU A 16 -6.71 7.12 -3.18
C GLU A 16 -6.22 5.68 -2.98
N ILE A 17 -6.87 4.72 -3.63
CA ILE A 17 -6.52 3.30 -3.58
C ILE A 17 -6.00 2.89 -4.94
N ILE A 18 -4.74 2.47 -4.99
CA ILE A 18 -4.07 2.12 -6.24
C ILE A 18 -3.77 0.63 -6.26
N ASN A 19 -4.30 -0.08 -7.26
CA ASN A 19 -3.99 -1.49 -7.49
C ASN A 19 -2.59 -1.60 -8.10
N ILE A 20 -1.67 -2.28 -7.40
CA ILE A 20 -0.28 -2.48 -7.85
C ILE A 20 0.02 -3.93 -8.21
N SER A 21 -1.01 -4.76 -8.35
CA SER A 21 -0.81 -6.20 -8.61
C SER A 21 -0.11 -6.45 -9.94
N ASP A 22 -0.43 -5.72 -10.98
CA ASP A 22 0.19 -5.91 -12.30
C ASP A 22 1.66 -5.50 -12.29
N GLU A 23 2.01 -4.44 -11.59
CA GLU A 23 3.40 -4.01 -11.40
C GLU A 23 4.20 -5.09 -10.67
N LEU A 24 3.61 -5.71 -9.63
CA LEU A 24 4.27 -6.81 -8.93
C LEU A 24 4.45 -8.03 -9.81
N ARG A 25 3.45 -8.39 -10.60
CA ARG A 25 3.55 -9.52 -11.56
C ARG A 25 4.63 -9.25 -12.61
N ASN A 26 4.71 -8.02 -13.11
CA ASN A 26 5.73 -7.62 -14.07
C ASN A 26 7.14 -7.73 -13.50
N ILE A 27 7.35 -7.25 -12.27
CA ILE A 27 8.62 -7.37 -11.56
C ILE A 27 8.99 -8.85 -11.39
N LEU A 28 8.05 -9.66 -10.93
CA LEU A 28 8.28 -11.08 -10.69
C LEU A 28 8.62 -11.82 -11.99
N SER A 29 8.00 -11.46 -13.11
CA SER A 29 8.31 -12.05 -14.40
C SER A 29 9.75 -11.81 -14.87
N LYS A 30 10.35 -10.69 -14.45
CA LYS A 30 11.73 -10.31 -14.78
C LYS A 30 12.74 -10.84 -13.78
N SER A 31 12.30 -11.32 -12.65
CA SER A 31 13.17 -11.86 -11.59
C SER A 31 13.86 -13.16 -12.03
N ASN A 32 15.03 -13.42 -11.49
CA ASN A 32 15.72 -14.71 -11.64
C ASN A 32 15.24 -15.75 -10.62
N ILE A 33 14.35 -15.35 -9.70
CA ILE A 33 13.85 -16.21 -8.63
C ILE A 33 12.52 -16.83 -9.07
N THR A 34 12.39 -18.13 -8.90
CA THR A 34 11.23 -18.89 -9.37
C THR A 34 10.23 -19.16 -8.26
N ASN A 35 10.71 -19.40 -7.04
CA ASN A 35 9.88 -19.71 -5.88
C ASN A 35 10.37 -18.93 -4.67
N GLY A 36 9.45 -18.43 -3.85
CA GLY A 36 9.83 -17.67 -2.65
C GLY A 36 8.76 -16.76 -2.12
N ASN A 37 9.21 -15.61 -1.60
CA ASN A 37 8.35 -14.57 -1.06
C ASN A 37 8.67 -13.23 -1.71
N ILE A 38 7.64 -12.43 -1.89
CA ILE A 38 7.77 -11.04 -2.27
C ILE A 38 7.37 -10.17 -1.08
N LEU A 39 8.27 -9.30 -0.64
CA LEU A 39 8.02 -8.29 0.39
C LEU A 39 7.75 -6.97 -0.30
N VAL A 40 6.63 -6.36 0.02
CA VAL A 40 6.24 -5.02 -0.48
C VAL A 40 6.23 -4.08 0.72
N PHE A 41 6.95 -2.97 0.64
CA PHE A 41 7.10 -2.03 1.75
C PHE A 41 7.03 -0.60 1.25
N VAL A 42 6.22 0.24 1.91
CA VAL A 42 6.17 1.67 1.61
C VAL A 42 7.00 2.46 2.63
N PRO A 43 8.13 3.07 2.20
CA PRO A 43 8.84 4.03 3.05
C PRO A 43 7.98 5.30 3.17
N GLY A 44 7.62 5.65 4.38
CA GLY A 44 6.77 6.80 4.66
C GLY A 44 5.77 6.51 5.77
N SER A 45 5.13 7.53 6.29
CA SER A 45 4.27 7.43 7.47
C SER A 45 2.80 7.76 7.21
N THR A 46 2.43 8.05 5.96
CA THR A 46 1.06 8.43 5.59
C THR A 46 0.47 7.57 4.47
N GLY A 47 1.18 6.53 4.06
CA GLY A 47 0.70 5.54 3.11
C GLY A 47 0.71 4.15 3.71
N ALA A 48 -0.03 3.24 3.13
CA ALA A 48 -0.15 1.86 3.62
C ALA A 48 -0.33 0.87 2.48
N LEU A 49 -0.13 -0.41 2.80
CA LEU A 49 -0.31 -1.52 1.86
C LEU A 49 -1.27 -2.54 2.44
N SER A 50 -2.14 -3.08 1.60
CA SER A 50 -3.09 -4.13 1.99
C SER A 50 -3.50 -4.94 0.76
N THR A 51 -4.38 -5.90 0.97
CA THR A 51 -5.06 -6.60 -0.12
C THR A 51 -6.55 -6.28 -0.08
N LEU A 52 -7.16 -6.25 -1.24
CA LEU A 52 -8.55 -5.86 -1.40
C LEU A 52 -9.10 -6.46 -2.69
N GLU A 53 -10.37 -6.81 -2.73
CA GLU A 53 -11.05 -6.94 -4.01
C GLU A 53 -11.20 -5.53 -4.59
N TYR A 54 -10.54 -5.27 -5.71
CA TYR A 54 -10.49 -3.94 -6.30
C TYR A 54 -11.71 -3.71 -7.18
N GLU A 55 -12.81 -3.29 -6.56
CA GLU A 55 -14.09 -3.07 -7.22
C GLU A 55 -14.77 -1.79 -6.69
N PRO A 56 -15.69 -1.18 -7.45
CA PRO A 56 -16.21 0.16 -7.14
C PRO A 56 -16.84 0.32 -5.76
N GLY A 57 -17.50 -0.71 -5.25
CA GLY A 57 -18.13 -0.66 -3.93
C GLY A 57 -17.11 -0.53 -2.81
N LEU A 58 -16.12 -1.41 -2.77
CA LEU A 58 -15.08 -1.39 -1.73
C LEU A 58 -14.17 -0.15 -1.82
N ILE A 59 -13.95 0.37 -3.02
CA ILE A 59 -13.19 1.62 -3.20
C ILE A 59 -13.89 2.78 -2.51
N LYS A 60 -15.23 2.74 -2.38
CA LYS A 60 -16.00 3.71 -1.61
C LYS A 60 -16.11 3.34 -0.14
N ASP A 61 -16.29 2.06 0.16
CA ASP A 61 -16.47 1.58 1.53
C ASP A 61 -15.25 1.82 2.40
N VAL A 62 -14.03 1.65 1.87
CA VAL A 62 -12.80 1.81 2.63
C VAL A 62 -12.64 3.25 3.15
N PRO A 63 -12.74 4.30 2.33
CA PRO A 63 -12.70 5.68 2.83
C PRO A 63 -13.81 5.99 3.84
N GLU A 64 -15.01 5.49 3.61
CA GLU A 64 -16.13 5.68 4.53
C GLU A 64 -15.86 5.04 5.89
N LEU A 65 -15.30 3.82 5.90
CA LEU A 65 -14.92 3.14 7.14
C LEU A 65 -13.82 3.92 7.88
N MET A 66 -12.80 4.37 7.15
CA MET A 66 -11.70 5.15 7.73
C MET A 66 -12.22 6.45 8.35
N GLU A 67 -13.16 7.13 7.70
CA GLU A 67 -13.76 8.35 8.23
C GLU A 67 -14.55 8.11 9.52
N LYS A 68 -15.18 6.93 9.66
CA LYS A 68 -15.89 6.56 10.88
C LYS A 68 -14.96 6.31 12.06
N ILE A 69 -13.84 5.65 11.84
CA ILE A 69 -12.94 5.21 12.93
C ILE A 69 -11.81 6.21 13.19
N ILE A 70 -11.34 6.90 12.15
CA ILE A 70 -10.27 7.91 12.25
C ILE A 70 -10.68 9.12 11.41
N PRO A 71 -11.61 9.95 11.90
CA PRO A 71 -12.12 11.08 11.12
C PRO A 71 -11.07 12.15 10.86
N GLU A 72 -11.13 12.78 9.68
CA GLU A 72 -10.25 13.90 9.34
C GLU A 72 -10.52 15.11 10.20
N ASN A 73 -11.79 15.46 10.37
CA ASN A 73 -12.21 16.65 11.11
C ASN A 73 -12.30 16.39 12.61
N ARG A 74 -11.13 16.24 13.23
CA ARG A 74 -10.98 16.02 14.66
C ARG A 74 -9.65 16.60 15.09
N HIS A 75 -9.52 17.00 16.37
CA HIS A 75 -8.23 17.39 16.94
C HIS A 75 -7.34 16.16 17.13
N TYR A 76 -6.12 16.25 16.61
CA TYR A 76 -5.05 15.28 16.83
C TYR A 76 -3.83 16.02 17.37
N HIS A 77 -3.13 15.44 18.33
CA HIS A 77 -1.93 16.05 18.92
C HIS A 77 -0.84 16.31 17.87
N HIS A 78 -0.77 15.46 16.83
CA HIS A 78 0.16 15.66 15.71
C HIS A 78 -0.04 17.01 15.03
N ASN A 79 -1.28 17.48 14.90
CA ASN A 79 -1.59 18.75 14.27
C ASN A 79 -1.08 19.92 15.09
N ASP A 80 -0.97 19.79 16.41
CA ASP A 80 -0.38 20.80 17.30
C ASP A 80 1.13 20.90 17.12
N THR A 81 1.79 19.81 16.71
CA THR A 81 3.24 19.75 16.50
C THR A 81 3.65 20.43 15.19
N TRP A 82 2.99 20.09 14.10
CA TRP A 82 3.42 20.46 12.75
C TRP A 82 2.45 21.37 12.01
N HIS A 83 1.21 21.52 12.47
CA HIS A 83 0.17 22.36 11.90
C HIS A 83 -0.20 22.04 10.44
N ASP A 84 0.01 20.79 10.02
CA ASP A 84 -0.28 20.36 8.62
C ASP A 84 -1.61 19.61 8.48
N GLY A 85 -2.33 19.40 9.59
CA GLY A 85 -3.69 18.86 9.58
C GLY A 85 -3.79 17.40 9.16
N ASN A 86 -2.69 16.63 9.16
CA ASN A 86 -2.67 15.26 8.68
C ASN A 86 -2.48 14.21 9.76
N GLY A 87 -2.81 14.50 11.01
CA GLY A 87 -2.75 13.51 12.10
C GLY A 87 -3.56 12.26 11.78
N TYR A 88 -4.74 12.43 11.19
CA TYR A 88 -5.58 11.30 10.76
C TYR A 88 -4.87 10.42 9.72
N SER A 89 -4.09 11.00 8.84
CA SER A 89 -3.36 10.27 7.79
C SER A 89 -2.35 9.30 8.39
N HIS A 90 -1.57 9.78 9.37
CA HIS A 90 -0.60 8.97 10.10
C HIS A 90 -1.26 7.80 10.84
N LEU A 91 -2.39 8.06 11.50
CA LEU A 91 -3.08 7.02 12.26
C LEU A 91 -3.72 5.97 11.37
N ARG A 92 -4.32 6.38 10.24
CA ARG A 92 -4.85 5.44 9.24
C ARG A 92 -3.74 4.55 8.68
N ALA A 93 -2.59 5.15 8.32
CA ALA A 93 -1.45 4.40 7.83
C ALA A 93 -0.91 3.43 8.88
N THR A 94 -0.80 3.86 10.14
CA THR A 94 -0.35 3.01 11.24
C THR A 94 -1.30 1.83 11.47
N LEU A 95 -2.60 2.06 11.35
CA LEU A 95 -3.61 1.01 11.55
C LEU A 95 -3.49 -0.10 10.49
N ILE A 96 -3.32 0.27 9.24
CA ILE A 96 -3.26 -0.69 8.12
C ILE A 96 -1.86 -1.31 8.01
N GLY A 97 -0.82 -0.53 8.17
CA GLY A 97 0.56 -0.98 8.14
C GLY A 97 1.29 -0.72 6.83
N PRO A 98 2.63 -0.79 6.87
CA PRO A 98 3.48 -0.38 5.76
C PRO A 98 3.89 -1.51 4.82
N SER A 99 3.55 -2.76 5.09
CA SER A 99 4.13 -3.86 4.36
C SER A 99 3.21 -5.07 4.22
N LEU A 100 3.51 -5.88 3.21
CA LEU A 100 2.93 -7.18 2.97
C LEU A 100 4.03 -8.17 2.60
N ILE A 101 3.82 -9.45 2.93
CA ILE A 101 4.60 -10.56 2.38
C ILE A 101 3.63 -11.47 1.64
N ILE A 102 3.96 -11.80 0.39
CA ILE A 102 3.14 -12.66 -0.46
C ILE A 102 4.02 -13.80 -0.95
N PRO A 103 3.64 -15.05 -0.70
CA PRO A 103 4.36 -16.19 -1.27
C PRO A 103 4.10 -16.29 -2.78
N PHE A 104 5.08 -16.85 -3.49
CA PHE A 104 4.91 -17.18 -4.90
C PHE A 104 5.56 -18.51 -5.25
N GLU A 105 5.00 -19.17 -6.22
CA GLU A 105 5.52 -20.43 -6.76
C GLU A 105 5.46 -20.36 -8.29
N LYS A 106 6.55 -20.82 -8.92
CA LYS A 106 6.67 -20.80 -10.39
C LYS A 106 6.37 -19.41 -10.99
N LYS A 107 6.87 -18.39 -10.31
CA LYS A 107 6.66 -16.97 -10.66
C LYS A 107 5.21 -16.51 -10.62
N MET A 108 4.35 -17.22 -9.91
CA MET A 108 2.94 -16.85 -9.75
C MET A 108 2.66 -16.48 -8.30
N LEU A 109 2.16 -15.29 -8.07
CA LEU A 109 1.74 -14.83 -6.74
C LEU A 109 0.58 -15.71 -6.24
N ILE A 110 0.69 -16.15 -4.99
CA ILE A 110 -0.37 -16.93 -4.35
C ILE A 110 -1.37 -15.96 -3.73
N LEU A 111 -2.28 -15.52 -4.56
CA LEU A 111 -3.39 -14.63 -4.20
C LEU A 111 -4.72 -15.31 -4.50
N GLY A 112 -5.75 -14.97 -3.75
CA GLY A 112 -7.12 -15.38 -4.11
C GLY A 112 -7.54 -14.76 -5.44
N THR A 113 -8.54 -15.34 -6.08
CA THR A 113 -9.01 -14.94 -7.43
C THR A 113 -9.31 -13.43 -7.53
N TRP A 114 -9.92 -12.86 -6.50
CA TRP A 114 -10.31 -11.44 -6.48
C TRP A 114 -9.40 -10.57 -5.63
N GLN A 115 -8.38 -11.17 -5.00
CA GLN A 115 -7.48 -10.47 -4.09
C GLN A 115 -6.42 -9.70 -4.87
N GLN A 116 -6.42 -8.39 -4.73
CA GLN A 116 -5.44 -7.50 -5.34
C GLN A 116 -4.57 -6.85 -4.27
N VAL A 117 -3.33 -6.58 -4.59
CA VAL A 117 -2.43 -5.80 -3.72
C VAL A 117 -2.67 -4.33 -4.02
N VAL A 118 -2.95 -3.56 -2.98
CA VAL A 118 -3.27 -2.14 -3.13
C VAL A 118 -2.38 -1.27 -2.25
N PHE A 119 -2.04 -0.10 -2.78
CA PHE A 119 -1.45 0.99 -2.02
C PHE A 119 -2.56 1.98 -1.64
N LEU A 120 -2.57 2.40 -0.37
CA LEU A 120 -3.56 3.32 0.18
C LEU A 120 -2.88 4.64 0.50
N GLU A 121 -3.26 5.71 -0.20
CA GLU A 121 -2.72 7.04 0.04
C GLU A 121 -3.58 7.77 1.07
N PHE A 122 -3.10 7.85 2.31
CA PHE A 122 -3.86 8.49 3.39
C PHE A 122 -3.49 9.95 3.64
N ASP A 123 -2.43 10.46 3.01
CA ASP A 123 -2.08 11.86 3.21
C ASP A 123 -3.13 12.80 2.60
N ASN A 124 -3.16 14.02 3.08
CA ASN A 124 -4.08 15.06 2.60
C ASN A 124 -3.55 15.82 1.38
N LYS A 125 -2.47 15.36 0.78
CA LYS A 125 -1.82 15.99 -0.38
C LYS A 125 -1.23 14.96 -1.32
N PRO A 126 -0.96 15.34 -2.59
CA PRO A 126 -0.28 14.45 -3.53
C PRO A 126 1.14 14.10 -3.11
N HIS A 127 1.58 12.90 -3.50
CA HIS A 127 2.94 12.42 -3.26
C HIS A 127 3.50 11.74 -4.49
N HIS A 128 4.83 11.75 -4.61
CA HIS A 128 5.56 10.76 -5.39
C HIS A 128 6.01 9.67 -4.41
N ARG A 129 5.42 8.47 -4.54
CA ARG A 129 5.71 7.33 -3.66
C ARG A 129 6.66 6.36 -4.36
N ARG A 130 7.60 5.84 -3.61
CA ARG A 130 8.54 4.84 -4.08
C ARG A 130 8.40 3.60 -3.19
N ILE A 131 7.74 2.58 -3.72
CA ILE A 131 7.44 1.35 -2.97
C ILE A 131 8.55 0.34 -3.21
N ALA A 132 9.17 -0.14 -2.12
CA ALA A 132 10.19 -1.17 -2.20
C ALA A 132 9.56 -2.54 -2.40
N VAL A 133 10.13 -3.31 -3.33
CA VAL A 133 9.68 -4.68 -3.64
C VAL A 133 10.90 -5.57 -3.57
N GLN A 134 10.97 -6.43 -2.54
CA GLN A 134 12.09 -7.34 -2.35
C GLN A 134 11.64 -8.77 -2.59
N ILE A 135 12.32 -9.46 -3.48
CA ILE A 135 12.06 -10.86 -3.80
C ILE A 135 13.13 -11.71 -3.14
N MET A 136 12.71 -12.72 -2.39
CA MET A 136 13.58 -13.67 -1.70
C MET A 136 13.20 -15.08 -2.06
N GLY A 137 14.18 -15.90 -2.41
CA GLY A 137 13.92 -17.29 -2.76
C GLY A 137 14.98 -17.90 -3.68
N GLU A 138 14.55 -18.83 -4.47
CA GLU A 138 15.43 -19.60 -5.37
C GLU A 138 14.84 -19.86 -6.76
#